data_666bb40b6c943c5b43b5ed04650d3f20
#
_entry.id   666bb40b6c943c5b43b5ed04650d3f20
#
_cell.length_a   1.000
_cell.length_b   1.000
_cell.length_c   1.000
_cell.angle_alpha   90.00
_cell.angle_beta   90.00
_cell.angle_gamma   90.00
#
_symmetry.space_group_name_H-M   'P 1'
#
loop_
_entity.id
_entity.type
_entity.pdbx_description
1 polymer ?
#
loop_
_entity_poly.entity_id
_entity_poly.type
_entity_poly.pdbx_seq_one_letter_code
_entity_poly.pdbx_strand_id
1 'polypeptide(L)'
;MPEMTGTERVQTAIRCEKPDRVPMIPMFGFFDARYKSVPLVDFVNDQDLARDLAIEVFKEFGGWDMVFTSTAVTDFAFSLTLPIQLQLPGRELPPDSLWQFDEKPLLEIEDYDFAIEHGFEAFSGLIFPRVRPHMDPSKFPDYMNQFFGQTIKDTLIWEAMGVHTFTGVAIVPPLDYFSMGRSLKEFSFDLYRRPEKVLAAIEAITPGLIQSAVGGQMGIRQATQWGFMSNFIGATRSSGTFISPNTFEKFVWPSLRQIAMALLDAGVTPLFHFDSDWGPMLEFFKDLPKGKCVLELDSVTDIFNAKKVLAGHMCLMGDVPAALLKLGTAEQVTAYVRRLCEEVGDGGGYILSTGCECPVDAKPENVRAMLEAGRTYGVYH
;
A
#
# COMPACT_ATOMS: atom_id res chain seq x y z
N MET A 1 -2.15 29.01 13.28
CA MET A 1 -1.07 28.86 12.27
C MET A 1 -1.66 29.20 10.91
N PRO A 2 -0.89 29.68 9.90
CA PRO A 2 -1.41 29.78 8.55
C PRO A 2 -1.85 28.40 8.06
N GLU A 3 -2.86 28.35 7.21
CA GLU A 3 -3.36 27.11 6.65
C GLU A 3 -2.29 26.47 5.73
N MET A 4 -1.97 25.20 5.98
CA MET A 4 -1.00 24.44 5.18
C MET A 4 -1.70 23.82 3.96
N THR A 5 -0.94 23.66 2.87
CA THR A 5 -1.35 22.77 1.77
C THR A 5 -1.40 21.32 2.24
N GLY A 6 -2.13 20.45 1.52
CA GLY A 6 -2.19 19.02 1.83
C GLY A 6 -0.79 18.38 1.89
N THR A 7 0.06 18.72 0.93
CA THR A 7 1.44 18.22 0.86
C THR A 7 2.30 18.67 2.05
N GLU A 8 2.26 19.96 2.40
CA GLU A 8 3.00 20.49 3.56
C GLU A 8 2.54 19.82 4.85
N ARG A 9 1.23 19.61 5.00
CA ARG A 9 0.62 18.96 6.16
C ARG A 9 1.09 17.51 6.31
N VAL A 10 1.06 16.74 5.21
CA VAL A 10 1.52 15.36 5.18
C VAL A 10 3.02 15.25 5.46
N GLN A 11 3.84 16.07 4.82
CA GLN A 11 5.28 16.09 5.06
C GLN A 11 5.63 16.47 6.51
N THR A 12 4.87 17.38 7.12
CA THR A 12 5.03 17.76 8.52
C THR A 12 4.69 16.59 9.45
N ALA A 13 3.60 15.87 9.17
CA ALA A 13 3.25 14.68 9.93
C ALA A 13 4.32 13.57 9.78
N ILE A 14 4.88 13.36 8.58
CA ILE A 14 5.94 12.36 8.35
C ILE A 14 7.18 12.68 9.20
N ARG A 15 7.53 13.97 9.38
CA ARG A 15 8.61 14.39 10.27
C ARG A 15 8.30 14.22 11.76
N CYS A 16 7.13 13.66 12.08
CA CYS A 16 6.62 13.54 13.45
C CYS A 16 6.44 14.91 14.14
N GLU A 17 6.13 15.95 13.37
CA GLU A 17 5.80 17.29 13.83
C GLU A 17 4.29 17.53 13.77
N LYS A 18 3.79 18.58 14.46
CA LYS A 18 2.37 18.98 14.42
C LYS A 18 2.13 19.89 13.21
N PRO A 19 1.33 19.49 12.20
CA PRO A 19 0.80 20.42 11.21
C PRO A 19 -0.33 21.28 11.79
N ASP A 20 -1.03 22.05 10.98
CA ASP A 20 -2.21 22.80 11.39
C ASP A 20 -3.39 21.89 11.83
N ARG A 21 -3.52 20.71 11.19
CA ARG A 21 -4.41 19.61 11.59
C ARG A 21 -3.85 18.25 11.16
N VAL A 22 -4.39 17.17 11.69
CA VAL A 22 -4.13 15.81 11.22
C VAL A 22 -4.44 15.71 9.73
N PRO A 23 -3.48 15.31 8.87
CA PRO A 23 -3.75 15.06 7.47
C PRO A 23 -4.63 13.83 7.27
N MET A 24 -5.39 13.83 6.17
CA MET A 24 -6.30 12.74 5.81
C MET A 24 -5.93 12.21 4.42
N ILE A 25 -5.71 10.89 4.34
CA ILE A 25 -5.42 10.18 3.08
C ILE A 25 -6.19 8.85 3.09
N PRO A 26 -7.51 8.85 2.86
CA PRO A 26 -8.28 7.61 2.81
C PRO A 26 -7.90 6.78 1.59
N MET A 27 -7.90 5.46 1.74
CA MET A 27 -7.67 4.51 0.65
C MET A 27 -9.01 4.08 0.07
N PHE A 28 -9.53 4.85 -0.87
CA PHE A 28 -10.72 4.51 -1.63
C PHE A 28 -10.36 3.69 -2.87
N GLY A 29 -11.34 3.09 -3.51
CA GLY A 29 -11.16 2.26 -4.67
C GLY A 29 -12.51 1.73 -5.14
N PHE A 30 -12.82 0.47 -4.94
CA PHE A 30 -14.11 -0.12 -5.33
C PHE A 30 -15.32 0.52 -4.64
N PHE A 31 -15.13 1.19 -3.50
CA PHE A 31 -16.16 2.01 -2.87
C PHE A 31 -16.68 3.10 -3.82
N ASP A 32 -15.80 3.74 -4.59
CA ASP A 32 -16.18 4.82 -5.51
C ASP A 32 -17.17 4.32 -6.57
N ALA A 33 -16.87 3.16 -7.17
CA ALA A 33 -17.75 2.51 -8.15
C ALA A 33 -19.12 2.16 -7.53
N ARG A 34 -19.11 1.54 -6.35
CA ARG A 34 -20.35 1.14 -5.66
C ARG A 34 -21.19 2.35 -5.26
N TYR A 35 -20.56 3.40 -4.72
CA TYR A 35 -21.21 4.64 -4.33
C TYR A 35 -21.88 5.34 -5.53
N LYS A 36 -21.23 5.31 -6.69
CA LYS A 36 -21.72 5.89 -7.95
C LYS A 36 -22.62 4.93 -8.75
N SER A 37 -22.89 3.74 -8.21
CA SER A 37 -23.72 2.71 -8.89
C SER A 37 -23.17 2.30 -10.26
N VAL A 38 -21.84 2.27 -10.38
CA VAL A 38 -21.12 1.76 -11.56
C VAL A 38 -20.80 0.28 -11.35
N PRO A 39 -21.03 -0.61 -12.35
CA PRO A 39 -20.66 -2.01 -12.25
C PRO A 39 -19.16 -2.19 -11.99
N LEU A 40 -18.80 -3.13 -11.11
CA LEU A 40 -17.39 -3.33 -10.75
C LEU A 40 -16.56 -3.83 -11.94
N VAL A 41 -17.16 -4.55 -12.87
CA VAL A 41 -16.51 -4.98 -14.11
C VAL A 41 -16.09 -3.79 -14.98
N ASP A 42 -16.90 -2.73 -15.06
CA ASP A 42 -16.57 -1.53 -15.83
C ASP A 42 -15.43 -0.74 -15.14
N PHE A 43 -15.48 -0.66 -13.80
CA PHE A 43 -14.46 -0.01 -12.99
C PHE A 43 -13.08 -0.63 -13.18
N VAL A 44 -12.95 -1.97 -13.21
CA VAL A 44 -11.64 -2.63 -13.36
C VAL A 44 -11.11 -2.62 -14.79
N ASN A 45 -11.98 -2.46 -15.79
CA ASN A 45 -11.60 -2.49 -17.20
C ASN A 45 -11.37 -1.10 -17.82
N ASP A 46 -11.80 -0.03 -17.14
CA ASP A 46 -11.64 1.34 -17.61
C ASP A 46 -10.97 2.22 -16.54
N GLN A 47 -9.65 2.44 -16.71
CA GLN A 47 -8.85 3.25 -15.78
C GLN A 47 -9.26 4.73 -15.78
N ASP A 48 -9.69 5.25 -16.91
CA ASP A 48 -10.15 6.64 -17.00
C ASP A 48 -11.47 6.82 -16.23
N LEU A 49 -12.39 5.87 -16.37
CA LEU A 49 -13.63 5.84 -15.59
C LEU A 49 -13.31 5.73 -14.09
N ALA A 50 -12.42 4.84 -13.68
CA ALA A 50 -12.04 4.68 -12.28
C ALA A 50 -11.47 5.97 -11.67
N ARG A 51 -10.56 6.65 -12.38
CA ARG A 51 -10.04 7.97 -11.99
C ARG A 51 -11.14 9.01 -11.90
N ASP A 52 -12.01 9.09 -12.89
CA ASP A 52 -13.06 10.12 -12.95
C ASP A 52 -14.06 9.93 -11.79
N LEU A 53 -14.41 8.69 -11.45
CA LEU A 53 -15.22 8.37 -10.27
C LEU A 53 -14.52 8.81 -8.97
N ALA A 54 -13.22 8.53 -8.84
CA ALA A 54 -12.44 8.97 -7.67
C ALA A 54 -12.45 10.50 -7.53
N ILE A 55 -12.36 11.24 -8.64
CA ILE A 55 -12.44 12.72 -8.66
C ILE A 55 -13.83 13.20 -8.24
N GLU A 56 -14.89 12.54 -8.71
CA GLU A 56 -16.25 12.91 -8.31
C GLU A 56 -16.47 12.68 -6.82
N VAL A 57 -16.08 11.50 -6.30
CA VAL A 57 -16.19 11.18 -4.88
C VAL A 57 -15.35 12.14 -4.04
N PHE A 58 -14.13 12.45 -4.45
CA PHE A 58 -13.28 13.45 -3.80
C PHE A 58 -14.02 14.79 -3.63
N LYS A 59 -14.64 15.30 -4.70
CA LYS A 59 -15.38 16.57 -4.67
C LYS A 59 -16.62 16.50 -3.78
N GLU A 60 -17.39 15.40 -3.88
CA GLU A 60 -18.64 15.23 -3.13
C GLU A 60 -18.42 15.06 -1.62
N PHE A 61 -17.31 14.48 -1.22
CA PHE A 61 -16.95 14.31 0.19
C PHE A 61 -16.11 15.48 0.75
N GLY A 62 -15.93 16.56 -0.02
CA GLY A 62 -15.28 17.79 0.41
C GLY A 62 -13.76 17.75 0.42
N GLY A 63 -13.17 16.77 -0.28
CA GLY A 63 -11.73 16.63 -0.44
C GLY A 63 -10.97 16.16 0.81
N TRP A 64 -9.73 15.79 0.61
CA TRP A 64 -8.76 15.41 1.64
C TRP A 64 -7.33 15.79 1.18
N ASP A 65 -6.29 15.47 1.93
CA ASP A 65 -4.99 16.12 1.75
C ASP A 65 -4.18 15.61 0.56
N MET A 66 -4.23 14.30 0.30
CA MET A 66 -3.60 13.65 -0.86
C MET A 66 -4.43 12.46 -1.30
N VAL A 67 -4.36 12.10 -2.57
CA VAL A 67 -4.95 10.86 -3.09
C VAL A 67 -3.99 9.72 -2.81
N PHE A 68 -4.49 8.59 -2.29
CA PHE A 68 -3.65 7.46 -1.90
C PHE A 68 -2.86 6.93 -3.10
N THR A 69 -3.56 6.58 -4.17
CA THR A 69 -2.98 6.20 -5.47
C THR A 69 -3.82 6.76 -6.60
N SER A 70 -3.21 6.98 -7.74
CA SER A 70 -3.91 7.45 -8.93
C SER A 70 -4.52 6.33 -9.78
N THR A 71 -4.15 5.08 -9.52
CA THR A 71 -4.56 3.93 -10.34
C THR A 71 -5.47 3.00 -9.57
N ALA A 72 -6.54 2.51 -10.23
CA ALA A 72 -7.39 1.49 -9.66
C ALA A 72 -6.73 0.11 -9.68
N VAL A 73 -7.21 -0.79 -8.81
CA VAL A 73 -6.78 -2.19 -8.81
C VAL A 73 -7.28 -2.89 -10.07
N THR A 74 -6.35 -3.20 -10.96
CA THR A 74 -6.59 -3.95 -12.19
C THR A 74 -5.49 -4.98 -12.39
N ASP A 75 -5.62 -5.83 -13.40
CA ASP A 75 -4.51 -6.71 -13.80
C ASP A 75 -3.22 -5.95 -14.07
N PHE A 76 -3.33 -4.71 -14.56
CA PHE A 76 -2.18 -3.84 -14.80
C PHE A 76 -1.58 -3.26 -13.53
N ALA A 77 -2.43 -2.71 -12.65
CA ALA A 77 -1.94 -1.95 -11.50
C ALA A 77 -1.37 -2.83 -10.39
N PHE A 78 -2.02 -3.95 -10.10
CA PHE A 78 -1.70 -4.72 -8.90
C PHE A 78 -0.84 -5.95 -9.20
N SER A 79 -0.85 -6.43 -10.41
CA SER A 79 -0.44 -7.80 -10.67
C SER A 79 0.73 -8.00 -11.61
N LEU A 80 1.21 -6.97 -12.31
CA LEU A 80 2.37 -7.13 -13.18
C LEU A 80 3.63 -7.55 -12.41
N THR A 81 3.69 -7.17 -11.13
CA THR A 81 4.88 -7.38 -10.29
C THR A 81 4.68 -8.41 -9.17
N LEU A 82 3.44 -8.86 -8.91
CA LEU A 82 3.17 -9.84 -7.85
C LEU A 82 3.07 -11.26 -8.41
N PRO A 83 3.74 -12.24 -7.81
CA PRO A 83 3.75 -13.63 -8.26
C PRO A 83 2.50 -14.41 -7.79
N ILE A 84 1.32 -13.81 -7.92
CA ILE A 84 0.03 -14.41 -7.57
C ILE A 84 -0.96 -14.12 -8.68
N GLN A 85 -1.86 -15.05 -8.97
CA GLN A 85 -2.92 -14.83 -9.94
C GLN A 85 -4.07 -14.05 -9.30
N LEU A 86 -4.67 -13.17 -10.08
CA LEU A 86 -5.89 -12.45 -9.72
C LEU A 86 -7.09 -13.03 -10.45
N GLN A 87 -8.20 -13.15 -9.72
CA GLN A 87 -9.51 -13.35 -10.27
C GLN A 87 -10.24 -12.00 -10.29
N LEU A 88 -10.73 -11.58 -11.45
CA LEU A 88 -11.33 -10.27 -11.64
C LEU A 88 -12.84 -10.37 -11.97
N PRO A 89 -13.63 -9.35 -11.59
CA PRO A 89 -15.02 -9.26 -12.00
C PRO A 89 -15.14 -9.28 -13.54
N GLY A 90 -16.09 -10.08 -14.03
CA GLY A 90 -16.34 -10.23 -15.46
C GLY A 90 -15.35 -11.12 -16.21
N ARG A 91 -14.27 -11.58 -15.56
CA ARG A 91 -13.31 -12.54 -16.14
C ARG A 91 -13.46 -13.92 -15.49
N GLU A 92 -12.99 -14.13 -14.27
CA GLU A 92 -13.18 -15.37 -13.50
C GLU A 92 -14.34 -15.29 -12.53
N LEU A 93 -14.69 -14.08 -12.09
CA LEU A 93 -15.73 -13.84 -11.10
C LEU A 93 -16.97 -13.20 -11.75
N PRO A 94 -18.16 -13.28 -11.09
CA PRO A 94 -19.33 -12.54 -11.51
C PRO A 94 -19.04 -11.04 -11.70
N PRO A 95 -19.72 -10.34 -12.63
CA PRO A 95 -19.39 -8.96 -13.00
C PRO A 95 -19.41 -7.94 -11.86
N ASP A 96 -20.15 -8.21 -10.79
CA ASP A 96 -20.28 -7.31 -9.64
C ASP A 96 -19.62 -7.87 -8.36
N SER A 97 -18.65 -8.76 -8.50
CA SER A 97 -17.82 -9.28 -7.43
C SER A 97 -16.58 -8.41 -7.21
N LEU A 98 -16.04 -8.42 -6.00
CA LEU A 98 -14.67 -7.93 -5.77
C LEU A 98 -13.65 -8.89 -6.38
N TRP A 99 -12.47 -8.35 -6.74
CA TRP A 99 -11.32 -9.16 -7.12
C TRP A 99 -10.87 -10.07 -5.96
N GLN A 100 -10.20 -11.17 -6.29
CA GLN A 100 -9.64 -12.11 -5.30
C GLN A 100 -8.28 -12.61 -5.75
N PHE A 101 -7.43 -12.97 -4.77
CA PHE A 101 -6.23 -13.75 -5.04
C PHE A 101 -6.60 -15.22 -5.28
N ASP A 102 -6.03 -15.81 -6.34
CA ASP A 102 -6.10 -17.24 -6.57
C ASP A 102 -4.89 -17.92 -5.91
N GLU A 103 -5.07 -18.39 -4.69
CA GLU A 103 -4.03 -18.96 -3.85
C GLU A 103 -3.66 -20.37 -4.31
N LYS A 104 -2.58 -20.47 -5.07
CA LYS A 104 -2.03 -21.75 -5.53
C LYS A 104 -0.50 -21.65 -5.75
N PRO A 105 0.23 -22.79 -5.69
CA PRO A 105 1.64 -22.77 -6.01
C PRO A 105 1.86 -22.52 -7.51
N LEU A 106 2.51 -21.41 -7.82
CA LEU A 106 2.94 -21.02 -9.18
C LEU A 106 4.43 -21.21 -9.35
N LEU A 107 5.17 -21.27 -8.24
CA LEU A 107 6.61 -21.49 -8.20
C LEU A 107 6.93 -22.92 -7.74
N GLU A 108 7.96 -23.51 -8.33
CA GLU A 108 8.54 -24.78 -7.92
C GLU A 108 9.80 -24.54 -7.06
N ILE A 109 10.36 -25.60 -6.47
CA ILE A 109 11.55 -25.49 -5.62
C ILE A 109 12.78 -25.08 -6.42
N GLU A 110 12.85 -25.50 -7.66
CA GLU A 110 13.91 -25.20 -8.62
C GLU A 110 13.94 -23.71 -9.00
N ASP A 111 12.82 -23.03 -8.87
CA ASP A 111 12.72 -21.59 -9.15
C ASP A 111 13.53 -20.75 -8.15
N TYR A 112 13.77 -21.26 -6.92
CA TYR A 112 14.71 -20.62 -6.00
C TYR A 112 16.14 -20.64 -6.55
N ASP A 113 16.57 -21.78 -7.14
CA ASP A 113 17.91 -21.90 -7.72
C ASP A 113 18.07 -20.93 -8.89
N PHE A 114 17.04 -20.82 -9.73
CA PHE A 114 17.04 -19.87 -10.84
C PHE A 114 17.10 -18.40 -10.34
N ALA A 115 16.33 -18.07 -9.31
CA ALA A 115 16.36 -16.72 -8.71
C ALA A 115 17.74 -16.39 -8.11
N ILE A 116 18.37 -17.36 -7.45
CA ILE A 116 19.72 -17.22 -6.86
C ILE A 116 20.76 -16.98 -7.96
N GLU A 117 20.68 -17.71 -9.07
CA GLU A 117 21.68 -17.63 -10.17
C GLU A 117 21.49 -16.37 -11.03
N HIS A 118 20.24 -15.95 -11.29
CA HIS A 118 19.93 -14.95 -12.32
C HIS A 118 19.34 -13.65 -11.79
N GLY A 119 18.94 -13.59 -10.53
CA GLY A 119 18.36 -12.39 -9.90
C GLY A 119 16.92 -12.07 -10.31
N PHE A 120 16.43 -10.92 -9.87
CA PHE A 120 15.00 -10.58 -9.92
C PHE A 120 14.44 -10.44 -11.33
N GLU A 121 15.12 -9.72 -12.22
CA GLU A 121 14.60 -9.43 -13.56
C GLU A 121 14.39 -10.70 -14.39
N ALA A 122 15.41 -11.54 -14.47
CA ALA A 122 15.32 -12.81 -15.20
C ALA A 122 14.30 -13.75 -14.55
N PHE A 123 14.27 -13.80 -13.21
CA PHE A 123 13.31 -14.60 -12.47
C PHE A 123 11.85 -14.14 -12.71
N SER A 124 11.58 -12.84 -12.68
CA SER A 124 10.26 -12.28 -12.99
C SER A 124 9.82 -12.63 -14.41
N GLY A 125 10.73 -12.57 -15.38
CA GLY A 125 10.48 -12.99 -16.76
C GLY A 125 10.14 -14.47 -16.88
N LEU A 126 10.85 -15.35 -16.14
CA LEU A 126 10.58 -16.79 -16.11
C LEU A 126 9.18 -17.11 -15.59
N ILE A 127 8.75 -16.45 -14.51
CA ILE A 127 7.48 -16.77 -13.85
C ILE A 127 6.28 -16.06 -14.48
N PHE A 128 6.48 -15.00 -15.25
CA PHE A 128 5.41 -14.18 -15.82
C PHE A 128 4.34 -14.98 -16.56
N PRO A 129 4.67 -15.95 -17.46
CA PRO A 129 3.64 -16.76 -18.14
C PRO A 129 2.80 -17.64 -17.20
N ARG A 130 3.36 -18.04 -16.06
CA ARG A 130 2.64 -18.85 -15.06
C ARG A 130 1.68 -17.97 -14.24
N VAL A 131 2.12 -16.75 -13.97
CA VAL A 131 1.36 -15.78 -13.16
C VAL A 131 0.28 -15.09 -13.99
N ARG A 132 0.57 -14.85 -15.29
CA ARG A 132 -0.33 -14.15 -16.24
C ARG A 132 -0.52 -14.98 -17.53
N PRO A 133 -1.18 -16.15 -17.44
CA PRO A 133 -1.31 -17.06 -18.57
C PRO A 133 -2.13 -16.50 -19.75
N HIS A 134 -2.91 -15.44 -19.51
CA HIS A 134 -3.71 -14.74 -20.52
C HIS A 134 -2.95 -13.59 -21.21
N MET A 135 -1.73 -13.26 -20.77
CA MET A 135 -0.93 -12.18 -21.33
C MET A 135 0.21 -12.73 -22.19
N ASP A 136 0.55 -12.04 -23.27
CA ASP A 136 1.66 -12.39 -24.14
C ASP A 136 2.99 -11.90 -23.52
N PRO A 137 3.91 -12.80 -23.12
CA PRO A 137 5.17 -12.40 -22.49
C PRO A 137 6.03 -11.48 -23.38
N SER A 138 5.94 -11.59 -24.70
CA SER A 138 6.69 -10.75 -25.63
C SER A 138 6.29 -9.28 -25.57
N LYS A 139 5.08 -8.99 -25.06
CA LYS A 139 4.50 -7.65 -24.88
C LYS A 139 4.69 -7.07 -23.48
N PHE A 140 5.46 -7.72 -22.62
CA PHE A 140 5.67 -7.25 -21.26
C PHE A 140 6.14 -5.77 -21.18
N PRO A 141 7.09 -5.31 -22.04
CA PRO A 141 7.46 -3.89 -22.07
C PRO A 141 6.29 -2.96 -22.42
N ASP A 142 5.38 -3.38 -23.31
CA ASP A 142 4.21 -2.59 -23.68
C ASP A 142 3.23 -2.46 -22.51
N TYR A 143 3.02 -3.54 -21.76
CA TYR A 143 2.19 -3.52 -20.56
C TYR A 143 2.75 -2.59 -19.48
N MET A 144 4.07 -2.64 -19.27
CA MET A 144 4.73 -1.71 -18.33
C MET A 144 4.62 -0.27 -18.78
N ASN A 145 4.82 0.01 -20.08
CA ASN A 145 4.66 1.35 -20.63
C ASN A 145 3.21 1.85 -20.47
N GLN A 146 2.23 0.99 -20.68
CA GLN A 146 0.82 1.32 -20.48
C GLN A 146 0.53 1.65 -19.01
N PHE A 147 1.02 0.83 -18.07
CA PHE A 147 0.88 1.06 -16.64
C PHE A 147 1.48 2.40 -16.21
N PHE A 148 2.74 2.65 -16.55
CA PHE A 148 3.39 3.91 -16.20
C PHE A 148 2.76 5.11 -16.91
N GLY A 149 2.37 4.95 -18.17
CA GLY A 149 1.68 5.99 -18.93
C GLY A 149 0.36 6.41 -18.28
N GLN A 150 -0.44 5.44 -17.82
CA GLN A 150 -1.68 5.72 -17.10
C GLN A 150 -1.42 6.37 -15.75
N THR A 151 -0.47 5.84 -14.97
CA THR A 151 -0.09 6.42 -13.66
C THR A 151 0.34 7.89 -13.81
N ILE A 152 1.18 8.19 -14.80
CA ILE A 152 1.63 9.58 -15.08
C ILE A 152 0.45 10.45 -15.48
N LYS A 153 -0.39 9.99 -16.41
CA LYS A 153 -1.58 10.72 -16.86
C LYS A 153 -2.50 11.09 -15.70
N ASP A 154 -2.81 10.12 -14.85
CA ASP A 154 -3.72 10.32 -13.72
C ASP A 154 -3.09 11.24 -12.67
N THR A 155 -1.80 11.08 -12.37
CA THR A 155 -1.07 11.97 -11.46
C THR A 155 -1.13 13.42 -11.95
N LEU A 156 -0.90 13.69 -13.25
CA LEU A 156 -0.96 15.03 -13.82
C LEU A 156 -2.38 15.64 -13.75
N ILE A 157 -3.43 14.83 -13.88
CA ILE A 157 -4.81 15.28 -13.74
C ILE A 157 -5.09 15.73 -12.30
N TRP A 158 -4.65 14.94 -11.29
CA TRP A 158 -4.78 15.32 -9.91
C TRP A 158 -3.95 16.56 -9.54
N GLU A 159 -2.72 16.66 -10.04
CA GLU A 159 -1.86 17.84 -9.85
C GLU A 159 -2.50 19.12 -10.42
N ALA A 160 -3.14 19.02 -11.58
CA ALA A 160 -3.88 20.15 -12.18
C ALA A 160 -5.05 20.62 -11.30
N MET A 161 -5.55 19.78 -10.40
CA MET A 161 -6.55 20.12 -9.40
C MET A 161 -5.93 20.64 -8.09
N GLY A 162 -4.61 20.72 -7.98
CA GLY A 162 -3.90 21.10 -6.77
C GLY A 162 -3.83 19.97 -5.71
N VAL A 163 -4.09 18.73 -6.10
CA VAL A 163 -4.07 17.55 -5.22
C VAL A 163 -2.95 16.62 -5.68
N HIS A 164 -2.07 16.23 -4.77
CA HIS A 164 -0.98 15.30 -5.09
C HIS A 164 -1.37 13.86 -4.77
N THR A 165 -0.80 12.92 -5.53
CA THR A 165 -0.87 11.49 -5.19
C THR A 165 0.15 11.15 -4.11
N PHE A 166 -0.21 10.28 -3.19
CA PHE A 166 0.64 9.89 -2.06
C PHE A 166 1.64 8.81 -2.46
N THR A 167 1.21 7.79 -3.19
CA THR A 167 2.08 6.69 -3.63
C THR A 167 2.02 6.48 -5.16
N GLY A 168 3.17 6.16 -5.76
CA GLY A 168 3.30 5.97 -7.21
C GLY A 168 3.59 4.53 -7.62
N VAL A 169 4.43 3.81 -6.87
CA VAL A 169 4.82 2.42 -7.16
C VAL A 169 4.60 1.57 -5.91
N ALA A 170 4.18 0.34 -6.13
CA ALA A 170 3.99 -0.66 -5.09
C ALA A 170 4.97 -1.82 -5.26
N ILE A 171 5.49 -2.32 -4.15
CA ILE A 171 6.26 -3.55 -4.05
C ILE A 171 5.82 -4.36 -2.83
N VAL A 172 6.26 -5.61 -2.77
CA VAL A 172 6.17 -6.45 -1.56
C VAL A 172 7.57 -6.87 -1.13
N PRO A 173 7.80 -7.13 0.16
CA PRO A 173 9.07 -7.69 0.63
C PRO A 173 9.38 -9.02 -0.06
N PRO A 174 10.65 -9.38 -0.26
CA PRO A 174 11.03 -10.62 -0.93
C PRO A 174 10.44 -11.88 -0.30
N LEU A 175 10.27 -11.93 1.03
CA LEU A 175 9.60 -13.06 1.69
C LEU A 175 8.14 -13.17 1.25
N ASP A 176 7.39 -12.05 1.26
CA ASP A 176 5.99 -12.01 0.79
C ASP A 176 5.91 -12.40 -0.68
N TYR A 177 6.86 -11.94 -1.50
CA TYR A 177 6.96 -12.30 -2.91
C TYR A 177 7.03 -13.82 -3.10
N PHE A 178 8.00 -14.50 -2.46
CA PHE A 178 8.11 -15.95 -2.56
C PHE A 178 6.92 -16.68 -1.93
N SER A 179 6.41 -16.18 -0.81
CA SER A 179 5.24 -16.76 -0.14
C SER A 179 3.99 -16.71 -1.03
N MET A 180 3.78 -15.63 -1.75
CA MET A 180 2.67 -15.51 -2.72
C MET A 180 2.83 -16.52 -3.86
N GLY A 181 4.01 -16.61 -4.44
CA GLY A 181 4.27 -17.49 -5.58
C GLY A 181 4.27 -18.99 -5.24
N ARG A 182 4.73 -19.37 -4.04
CA ARG A 182 4.74 -20.75 -3.56
C ARG A 182 3.43 -21.21 -2.95
N SER A 183 2.50 -20.32 -2.68
CA SER A 183 1.41 -20.43 -1.72
C SER A 183 1.89 -20.47 -0.26
N LEU A 184 1.04 -20.00 0.66
CA LEU A 184 1.38 -19.91 2.08
C LEU A 184 1.77 -21.27 2.68
N LYS A 185 1.05 -22.33 2.29
CA LYS A 185 1.29 -23.69 2.78
C LYS A 185 2.67 -24.19 2.37
N GLU A 186 2.97 -24.19 1.08
CA GLU A 186 4.22 -24.73 0.56
C GLU A 186 5.42 -23.90 1.00
N PHE A 187 5.27 -22.58 1.04
CA PHE A 187 6.29 -21.66 1.54
C PHE A 187 6.62 -21.90 3.02
N SER A 188 5.61 -22.18 3.85
CA SER A 188 5.83 -22.51 5.27
C SER A 188 6.67 -23.77 5.41
N PHE A 189 6.46 -24.78 4.56
CA PHE A 189 7.34 -25.95 4.52
C PHE A 189 8.75 -25.64 4.03
N ASP A 190 8.88 -24.74 3.04
CA ASP A 190 10.20 -24.34 2.52
C ASP A 190 11.01 -23.58 3.57
N LEU A 191 10.40 -22.66 4.32
CA LEU A 191 11.04 -21.98 5.46
C LEU A 191 11.57 -22.95 6.51
N TYR A 192 10.85 -24.02 6.78
CA TYR A 192 11.25 -25.03 7.76
C TYR A 192 12.30 -26.03 7.22
N ARG A 193 12.10 -26.54 5.98
CA ARG A 193 12.90 -27.62 5.42
C ARG A 193 14.13 -27.14 4.64
N ARG A 194 14.11 -25.89 4.13
CA ARG A 194 15.12 -25.32 3.23
C ARG A 194 15.45 -23.86 3.56
N PRO A 195 15.64 -23.53 4.86
CA PRO A 195 15.77 -22.13 5.29
C PRO A 195 16.91 -21.40 4.58
N GLU A 196 18.04 -22.08 4.34
CA GLU A 196 19.21 -21.46 3.68
C GLU A 196 18.95 -21.16 2.20
N LYS A 197 18.21 -22.04 1.49
CA LYS A 197 17.82 -21.80 0.09
C LYS A 197 16.85 -20.62 -0.01
N VAL A 198 15.86 -20.55 0.86
CA VAL A 198 14.89 -19.42 0.91
C VAL A 198 15.62 -18.11 1.20
N LEU A 199 16.55 -18.11 2.17
CA LEU A 199 17.32 -16.91 2.52
C LEU A 199 18.18 -16.45 1.33
N ALA A 200 18.91 -17.37 0.68
CA ALA A 200 19.73 -17.06 -0.49
C ALA A 200 18.90 -16.49 -1.65
N ALA A 201 17.70 -17.01 -1.88
CA ALA A 201 16.80 -16.49 -2.90
C ALA A 201 16.27 -15.08 -2.56
N ILE A 202 15.90 -14.83 -1.28
CA ILE A 202 15.52 -13.50 -0.78
C ILE A 202 16.64 -12.48 -1.03
N GLU A 203 17.88 -12.85 -0.65
CA GLU A 203 19.05 -12.00 -0.84
C GLU A 203 19.33 -11.72 -2.32
N ALA A 204 19.19 -12.72 -3.19
CA ALA A 204 19.48 -12.61 -4.60
C ALA A 204 18.49 -11.70 -5.36
N ILE A 205 17.19 -11.71 -5.01
CA ILE A 205 16.21 -10.86 -5.71
C ILE A 205 16.13 -9.44 -5.14
N THR A 206 16.60 -9.20 -3.92
CA THR A 206 16.46 -7.90 -3.24
C THR A 206 17.05 -6.72 -4.05
N PRO A 207 18.27 -6.79 -4.61
CA PRO A 207 18.84 -5.68 -5.38
C PRO A 207 18.02 -5.31 -6.62
N GLY A 208 17.54 -6.30 -7.37
CA GLY A 208 16.73 -6.07 -8.55
C GLY A 208 15.33 -5.50 -8.21
N LEU A 209 14.75 -5.94 -7.10
CA LEU A 209 13.49 -5.39 -6.60
C LEU A 209 13.65 -3.90 -6.21
N ILE A 210 14.75 -3.55 -5.54
CA ILE A 210 15.10 -2.16 -5.22
C ILE A 210 15.25 -1.34 -6.50
N GLN A 211 15.99 -1.84 -7.48
CA GLN A 211 16.19 -1.16 -8.75
C GLN A 211 14.86 -0.88 -9.46
N SER A 212 13.97 -1.87 -9.49
CA SER A 212 12.64 -1.72 -10.08
C SER A 212 11.81 -0.66 -9.35
N ALA A 213 11.77 -0.69 -8.00
CA ALA A 213 11.03 0.28 -7.20
C ALA A 213 11.55 1.71 -7.38
N VAL A 214 12.85 1.91 -7.20
CA VAL A 214 13.48 3.23 -7.33
C VAL A 214 13.38 3.75 -8.76
N GLY A 215 13.64 2.89 -9.76
CA GLY A 215 13.55 3.26 -11.18
C GLY A 215 12.15 3.69 -11.58
N GLY A 216 11.12 2.96 -11.17
CA GLY A 216 9.73 3.31 -11.42
C GLY A 216 9.33 4.65 -10.79
N GLN A 217 9.70 4.88 -9.53
CA GLN A 217 9.45 6.16 -8.85
C GLN A 217 10.16 7.34 -9.53
N MET A 218 11.41 7.16 -9.93
CA MET A 218 12.15 8.22 -10.63
C MET A 218 11.57 8.52 -12.00
N GLY A 219 11.07 7.51 -12.72
CA GLY A 219 10.35 7.70 -13.98
C GLY A 219 9.10 8.56 -13.82
N ILE A 220 8.26 8.29 -12.81
CA ILE A 220 7.07 9.09 -12.50
C ILE A 220 7.49 10.54 -12.12
N ARG A 221 8.45 10.69 -11.22
CA ARG A 221 8.95 12.02 -10.79
C ARG A 221 9.43 12.86 -11.94
N GLN A 222 10.18 12.28 -12.88
CA GLN A 222 10.69 12.99 -14.03
C GLN A 222 9.58 13.46 -14.98
N ALA A 223 8.51 12.68 -15.10
CA ALA A 223 7.38 12.99 -15.99
C ALA A 223 6.39 13.98 -15.37
N THR A 224 6.22 13.98 -14.04
CA THR A 224 5.20 14.78 -13.34
C THR A 224 5.78 15.98 -12.59
N GLN A 225 7.09 16.09 -12.44
CA GLN A 225 7.77 17.09 -11.60
C GLN A 225 7.30 17.10 -10.15
N TRP A 226 6.74 16.00 -9.70
CA TRP A 226 6.17 15.84 -8.37
C TRP A 226 7.27 15.88 -7.29
N GLY A 227 7.16 16.83 -6.36
CA GLY A 227 8.18 17.08 -5.34
C GLY A 227 8.19 16.09 -4.18
N PHE A 228 7.03 15.52 -3.84
CA PHE A 228 6.88 14.53 -2.77
C PHE A 228 6.49 13.19 -3.38
N MET A 229 7.15 12.13 -2.92
CA MET A 229 6.85 10.76 -3.37
C MET A 229 6.98 9.77 -2.22
N SER A 230 6.06 8.81 -2.19
CA SER A 230 6.22 7.60 -1.38
C SER A 230 6.14 6.34 -2.23
N ASN A 231 6.76 5.27 -1.74
CA ASN A 231 6.66 3.94 -2.32
C ASN A 231 5.87 3.05 -1.36
N PHE A 232 4.82 2.41 -1.89
CA PHE A 232 4.02 1.45 -1.15
C PHE A 232 4.80 0.14 -1.00
N ILE A 233 4.96 -0.31 0.23
CA ILE A 233 5.56 -1.60 0.58
C ILE A 233 4.47 -2.40 1.29
N GLY A 234 3.77 -3.24 0.54
CA GLY A 234 2.68 -4.06 1.08
C GLY A 234 3.19 -5.36 1.68
N ALA A 235 2.82 -5.65 2.93
CA ALA A 235 3.19 -6.91 3.57
C ALA A 235 2.05 -7.46 4.43
N THR A 236 1.80 -8.74 4.28
CA THR A 236 0.78 -9.48 5.03
C THR A 236 1.39 -10.72 5.68
N ARG A 237 2.17 -11.49 4.91
CA ARG A 237 2.68 -12.81 5.31
C ARG A 237 3.95 -12.75 6.16
N SER A 238 4.57 -11.59 6.22
CA SER A 238 5.70 -11.27 7.09
C SER A 238 5.29 -10.83 8.50
N SER A 239 3.99 -10.82 8.83
CA SER A 239 3.45 -10.36 10.12
C SER A 239 3.60 -11.39 11.24
N GLY A 240 3.42 -10.94 12.48
CA GLY A 240 3.38 -11.79 13.68
C GLY A 240 2.26 -12.83 13.69
N THR A 241 1.27 -12.69 12.81
CA THR A 241 0.23 -13.71 12.60
C THR A 241 0.80 -14.99 11.97
N PHE A 242 1.82 -14.87 11.11
CA PHE A 242 2.34 -16.00 10.32
C PHE A 242 3.76 -16.42 10.71
N ILE A 243 4.59 -15.51 11.21
CA ILE A 243 5.99 -15.79 11.53
C ILE A 243 6.37 -15.23 12.90
N SER A 244 7.37 -15.86 13.53
CA SER A 244 7.92 -15.38 14.80
C SER A 244 8.83 -14.16 14.61
N PRO A 245 9.08 -13.35 15.67
CA PRO A 245 10.07 -12.27 15.60
C PRO A 245 11.46 -12.73 15.16
N ASN A 246 11.92 -13.92 15.59
CA ASN A 246 13.21 -14.47 15.15
C ASN A 246 13.23 -14.80 13.65
N THR A 247 12.10 -15.29 13.12
CA THR A 247 11.95 -15.53 11.67
C THR A 247 11.94 -14.21 10.91
N PHE A 248 11.23 -13.22 11.42
CA PHE A 248 11.21 -11.87 10.86
C PHE A 248 12.62 -11.26 10.83
N GLU A 249 13.34 -11.30 11.94
CA GLU A 249 14.72 -10.79 12.04
C GLU A 249 15.65 -11.42 11.02
N LYS A 250 15.53 -12.73 10.77
CA LYS A 250 16.40 -13.45 9.84
C LYS A 250 16.00 -13.28 8.37
N PHE A 251 14.70 -13.39 8.05
CA PHE A 251 14.24 -13.56 6.66
C PHE A 251 13.58 -12.31 6.07
N VAL A 252 13.15 -11.36 6.90
CA VAL A 252 12.41 -10.18 6.43
C VAL A 252 13.19 -8.89 6.65
N TRP A 253 13.58 -8.65 7.90
CA TRP A 253 14.12 -7.36 8.31
C TRP A 253 15.34 -6.90 7.49
N PRO A 254 16.34 -7.75 7.18
CA PRO A 254 17.51 -7.30 6.42
C PRO A 254 17.16 -6.75 5.04
N SER A 255 16.32 -7.45 4.28
CA SER A 255 15.87 -7.03 2.95
C SER A 255 14.91 -5.83 3.02
N LEU A 256 13.96 -5.83 3.96
CA LEU A 256 13.01 -4.74 4.16
C LEU A 256 13.74 -3.43 4.53
N ARG A 257 14.71 -3.51 5.43
CA ARG A 257 15.54 -2.37 5.81
C ARG A 257 16.39 -1.86 4.63
N GLN A 258 16.97 -2.77 3.85
CA GLN A 258 17.75 -2.42 2.65
C GLN A 258 16.88 -1.69 1.62
N ILE A 259 15.65 -2.16 1.37
CA ILE A 259 14.67 -1.52 0.50
C ILE A 259 14.33 -0.11 1.02
N ALA A 260 14.02 0.00 2.32
CA ALA A 260 13.67 1.29 2.92
C ALA A 260 14.80 2.31 2.81
N MET A 261 16.03 1.91 3.10
CA MET A 261 17.20 2.79 3.00
C MET A 261 17.47 3.24 1.57
N ALA A 262 17.38 2.33 0.59
CA ALA A 262 17.56 2.67 -0.82
C ALA A 262 16.50 3.66 -1.34
N LEU A 263 15.24 3.51 -0.92
CA LEU A 263 14.18 4.48 -1.23
C LEU A 263 14.48 5.85 -0.61
N LEU A 264 14.90 5.89 0.65
CA LEU A 264 15.27 7.14 1.34
C LEU A 264 16.45 7.84 0.66
N ASP A 265 17.48 7.10 0.24
CA ASP A 265 18.63 7.63 -0.49
C ASP A 265 18.22 8.22 -1.85
N ALA A 266 17.17 7.68 -2.47
CA ALA A 266 16.56 8.23 -3.69
C ALA A 266 15.57 9.39 -3.41
N GLY A 267 15.39 9.79 -2.16
CA GLY A 267 14.45 10.84 -1.76
C GLY A 267 12.99 10.42 -1.87
N VAL A 268 12.71 9.14 -1.69
CA VAL A 268 11.37 8.53 -1.68
C VAL A 268 11.03 8.08 -0.27
N THR A 269 9.84 8.43 0.22
CA THR A 269 9.38 8.02 1.55
C THR A 269 8.88 6.57 1.51
N PRO A 270 9.42 5.64 2.31
CA PRO A 270 8.84 4.31 2.47
C PRO A 270 7.47 4.41 3.17
N LEU A 271 6.42 3.89 2.54
CA LEU A 271 5.11 3.66 3.14
C LEU A 271 4.96 2.16 3.37
N PHE A 272 5.06 1.73 4.61
CA PHE A 272 4.81 0.36 5.01
C PHE A 272 3.31 0.19 5.22
N HIS A 273 2.64 -0.47 4.28
CA HIS A 273 1.23 -0.85 4.37
C HIS A 273 1.14 -2.29 4.87
N PHE A 274 0.73 -2.44 6.12
CA PHE A 274 0.87 -3.68 6.84
C PHE A 274 -0.46 -4.20 7.34
N ASP A 275 -0.91 -5.27 6.71
CA ASP A 275 -2.08 -6.03 7.15
C ASP A 275 -1.71 -7.06 8.23
N SER A 276 -2.66 -7.42 9.09
CA SER A 276 -2.49 -8.37 10.19
C SER A 276 -1.71 -7.82 11.39
N ASP A 277 -1.27 -8.69 12.32
CA ASP A 277 -0.63 -8.26 13.57
C ASP A 277 0.88 -8.04 13.42
N TRP A 278 1.30 -6.80 13.52
CA TRP A 278 2.70 -6.36 13.52
C TRP A 278 3.20 -5.92 14.91
N GLY A 279 2.37 -6.03 15.92
CA GLY A 279 2.72 -5.67 17.29
C GLY A 279 4.08 -6.21 17.75
N PRO A 280 4.38 -7.51 17.56
CA PRO A 280 5.67 -8.09 17.94
C PRO A 280 6.89 -7.56 17.19
N MET A 281 6.69 -6.89 16.03
CA MET A 281 7.78 -6.40 15.14
C MET A 281 8.02 -4.89 15.26
N LEU A 282 7.21 -4.14 15.98
CA LEU A 282 7.27 -2.67 16.01
C LEU A 282 8.65 -2.11 16.41
N GLU A 283 9.36 -2.77 17.30
CA GLU A 283 10.68 -2.31 17.77
C GLU A 283 11.73 -2.28 16.65
N PHE A 284 11.64 -3.17 15.66
CA PHE A 284 12.59 -3.18 14.53
C PHE A 284 12.58 -1.87 13.74
N PHE A 285 11.43 -1.21 13.63
CA PHE A 285 11.30 0.02 12.85
C PHE A 285 12.04 1.21 13.46
N LYS A 286 12.50 1.11 14.73
CA LYS A 286 13.38 2.12 15.35
C LYS A 286 14.78 2.18 14.74
N ASP A 287 15.19 1.15 13.99
CA ASP A 287 16.47 1.15 13.26
C ASP A 287 16.42 2.02 11.98
N LEU A 288 15.24 2.45 11.56
CA LEU A 288 15.09 3.34 10.41
C LEU A 288 15.28 4.81 10.84
N PRO A 289 15.65 5.70 9.89
CA PRO A 289 15.84 7.12 10.20
C PRO A 289 14.54 7.77 10.71
N LYS A 290 14.67 8.47 11.82
CA LYS A 290 13.55 9.18 12.48
C LYS A 290 12.86 10.18 11.54
N GLY A 291 11.52 10.15 11.49
CA GLY A 291 10.71 11.11 10.76
C GLY A 291 10.86 11.02 9.24
N LYS A 292 11.15 9.83 8.71
CA LYS A 292 11.36 9.59 7.28
C LYS A 292 10.44 8.56 6.66
N CYS A 293 9.74 7.76 7.46
CA CYS A 293 8.91 6.67 7.00
C CYS A 293 7.49 6.79 7.55
N VAL A 294 6.56 6.12 6.90
CA VAL A 294 5.17 5.97 7.32
C VAL A 294 4.86 4.50 7.55
N LEU A 295 4.20 4.18 8.67
CA LEU A 295 3.66 2.86 8.97
C LEU A 295 2.13 2.94 8.98
N GLU A 296 1.51 2.35 7.98
CA GLU A 296 0.05 2.23 7.85
C GLU A 296 -0.41 0.86 8.37
N LEU A 297 -1.43 0.88 9.22
CA LEU A 297 -1.94 -0.27 9.94
C LEU A 297 -3.42 -0.51 9.64
N ASP A 298 -3.81 -1.78 9.55
CA ASP A 298 -5.14 -2.26 9.15
C ASP A 298 -6.16 -2.43 10.30
N SER A 299 -5.86 -1.92 11.49
CA SER A 299 -6.65 -2.11 12.72
C SER A 299 -6.51 -3.48 13.44
N VAL A 300 -5.79 -4.45 12.88
CA VAL A 300 -5.44 -5.68 13.60
C VAL A 300 -4.28 -5.44 14.55
N THR A 301 -3.27 -4.70 14.10
CA THR A 301 -2.23 -4.14 14.99
C THR A 301 -2.83 -3.00 15.81
N ASP A 302 -2.68 -3.02 17.12
CA ASP A 302 -3.11 -1.93 18.00
C ASP A 302 -2.31 -0.63 17.72
N ILE A 303 -2.91 0.31 17.01
CA ILE A 303 -2.28 1.59 16.65
C ILE A 303 -1.95 2.45 17.89
N PHE A 304 -2.72 2.32 18.97
CA PHE A 304 -2.44 3.03 20.23
C PHE A 304 -1.19 2.48 20.92
N ASN A 305 -0.95 1.16 20.79
CA ASN A 305 0.31 0.56 21.23
C ASN A 305 1.45 0.93 20.28
N ALA A 306 1.23 0.92 18.96
CA ALA A 306 2.21 1.37 17.97
C ALA A 306 2.65 2.83 18.25
N LYS A 307 1.70 3.70 18.62
CA LYS A 307 2.02 5.08 19.05
C LYS A 307 2.93 5.10 20.26
N LYS A 308 2.73 4.27 21.28
CA LYS A 308 3.62 4.21 22.45
C LYS A 308 5.03 3.78 22.10
N VAL A 309 5.16 2.84 21.17
CA VAL A 309 6.46 2.31 20.73
C VAL A 309 7.18 3.30 19.83
N LEU A 310 6.49 3.90 18.85
CA LEU A 310 7.10 4.65 17.75
C LEU A 310 6.89 6.17 17.82
N ALA A 311 6.33 6.70 18.91
CA ALA A 311 6.08 8.13 19.07
C ALA A 311 7.32 8.99 18.80
N GLY A 312 7.15 10.00 17.94
CA GLY A 312 8.22 10.91 17.56
C GLY A 312 9.35 10.27 16.75
N HIS A 313 9.24 8.98 16.38
CA HIS A 313 10.21 8.27 15.56
C HIS A 313 9.67 8.00 14.15
N MET A 314 8.45 7.47 14.03
CA MET A 314 7.82 7.12 12.77
C MET A 314 6.40 7.67 12.70
N CYS A 315 5.99 8.16 11.54
CA CYS A 315 4.61 8.58 11.30
C CYS A 315 3.72 7.34 11.20
N LEU A 316 2.62 7.33 11.96
CA LEU A 316 1.59 6.30 11.86
C LEU A 316 0.48 6.76 10.92
N MET A 317 -0.11 5.83 10.20
CA MET A 317 -1.24 6.05 9.30
C MET A 317 -2.31 4.99 9.52
N GLY A 318 -3.55 5.33 9.32
CA GLY A 318 -4.69 4.42 9.49
C GLY A 318 -5.60 4.93 10.60
N ASP A 319 -6.30 4.10 11.33
CA ASP A 319 -6.59 2.69 11.12
C ASP A 319 -8.11 2.47 11.26
N VAL A 320 -8.92 3.39 10.64
CA VAL A 320 -10.38 3.29 10.78
C VAL A 320 -10.85 1.91 10.26
N PRO A 321 -11.38 1.03 11.16
CA PRO A 321 -11.65 -0.35 10.80
C PRO A 321 -12.68 -0.47 9.67
N ALA A 322 -12.38 -1.31 8.67
CA ALA A 322 -13.29 -1.63 7.58
C ALA A 322 -14.67 -2.09 8.09
N ALA A 323 -14.68 -2.96 9.13
CA ALA A 323 -15.91 -3.42 9.77
C ALA A 323 -16.73 -2.26 10.36
N LEU A 324 -16.08 -1.25 10.91
CA LEU A 324 -16.76 -0.07 11.47
C LEU A 324 -17.40 0.78 10.38
N LEU A 325 -16.71 0.97 9.24
CA LEU A 325 -17.25 1.71 8.09
C LEU A 325 -18.45 1.00 7.46
N LYS A 326 -18.45 -0.33 7.42
CA LYS A 326 -19.55 -1.13 6.86
C LYS A 326 -20.70 -1.35 7.83
N LEU A 327 -20.42 -1.77 9.06
CA LEU A 327 -21.43 -2.27 10.01
C LEU A 327 -21.77 -1.29 11.11
N GLY A 328 -20.89 -0.33 11.43
CA GLY A 328 -21.07 0.64 12.48
C GLY A 328 -22.11 1.71 12.18
N THR A 329 -22.21 2.70 13.09
CA THR A 329 -22.99 3.92 12.92
C THR A 329 -22.05 5.13 12.77
N ALA A 330 -22.57 6.23 12.23
CA ALA A 330 -21.81 7.48 12.06
C ALA A 330 -21.25 7.98 13.40
N GLU A 331 -22.00 7.83 14.49
CA GLU A 331 -21.58 8.22 15.84
C GLU A 331 -20.41 7.35 16.34
N GLN A 332 -20.43 6.04 16.05
CA GLN A 332 -19.34 5.14 16.42
C GLN A 332 -18.07 5.47 15.63
N VAL A 333 -18.19 5.75 14.32
CA VAL A 333 -17.09 6.21 13.49
C VAL A 333 -16.51 7.53 14.01
N THR A 334 -17.37 8.50 14.27
CA THR A 334 -16.97 9.80 14.83
C THR A 334 -16.21 9.65 16.15
N ALA A 335 -16.72 8.81 17.06
CA ALA A 335 -16.07 8.56 18.35
C ALA A 335 -14.69 7.90 18.19
N TYR A 336 -14.56 6.94 17.28
CA TYR A 336 -13.29 6.28 17.00
C TYR A 336 -12.26 7.23 16.39
N VAL A 337 -12.66 8.00 15.36
CA VAL A 337 -11.78 8.98 14.72
C VAL A 337 -11.37 10.09 15.68
N ARG A 338 -12.28 10.55 16.53
CA ARG A 338 -11.95 11.50 17.60
C ARG A 338 -10.84 10.92 18.49
N ARG A 339 -10.98 9.67 18.93
CA ARG A 339 -9.97 9.01 19.76
C ARG A 339 -8.62 8.89 19.04
N LEU A 340 -8.61 8.57 17.73
CA LEU A 340 -7.39 8.55 16.91
C LEU A 340 -6.71 9.92 16.87
N CYS A 341 -7.47 10.99 16.65
CA CYS A 341 -6.94 12.35 16.64
C CYS A 341 -6.37 12.77 18.01
N GLU A 342 -7.07 12.45 19.10
CA GLU A 342 -6.70 12.84 20.47
C GLU A 342 -5.53 12.00 21.01
N GLU A 343 -5.47 10.69 20.76
CA GLU A 343 -4.45 9.80 21.36
C GLU A 343 -3.29 9.52 20.40
N VAL A 344 -3.57 9.18 19.12
CA VAL A 344 -2.51 8.87 18.15
C VAL A 344 -1.98 10.14 17.51
N GLY A 345 -2.84 11.11 17.26
CA GLY A 345 -2.48 12.44 16.74
C GLY A 345 -1.67 13.28 17.74
N ASP A 346 -1.80 13.05 19.04
CA ASP A 346 -1.09 13.88 20.03
C ASP A 346 0.43 13.87 19.79
N GLY A 347 1.02 15.04 19.86
CA GLY A 347 2.45 15.22 19.57
C GLY A 347 2.80 15.25 18.08
N GLY A 348 1.85 15.02 17.17
CA GLY A 348 2.09 14.91 15.73
C GLY A 348 2.45 13.49 15.28
N GLY A 349 2.86 13.35 14.01
CA GLY A 349 3.27 12.06 13.47
C GLY A 349 2.12 11.08 13.22
N TYR A 350 0.96 11.61 12.77
CA TYR A 350 -0.21 10.80 12.46
C TYR A 350 -0.91 11.29 11.19
N ILE A 351 -1.38 10.35 10.38
CA ILE A 351 -2.20 10.55 9.18
C ILE A 351 -3.47 9.71 9.34
N LEU A 352 -4.64 10.34 9.29
CA LEU A 352 -5.92 9.63 9.31
C LEU A 352 -6.17 8.95 7.97
N SER A 353 -6.39 7.64 8.01
CA SER A 353 -6.74 6.82 6.85
C SER A 353 -7.76 5.75 7.24
N THR A 354 -8.34 5.09 6.25
CA THR A 354 -8.93 3.76 6.42
C THR A 354 -7.85 2.77 6.83
N GLY A 355 -8.20 1.69 7.52
CA GLY A 355 -7.19 0.68 7.94
C GLY A 355 -6.57 -0.08 6.77
N CYS A 356 -7.28 -0.21 5.68
CA CYS A 356 -6.89 -0.73 4.38
C CYS A 356 -7.82 -0.10 3.35
N GLU A 357 -8.03 -0.72 2.18
CA GLU A 357 -9.02 -0.23 1.22
C GLU A 357 -10.42 -0.11 1.87
N CYS A 358 -11.08 1.03 1.62
CA CYS A 358 -12.45 1.25 2.10
C CYS A 358 -13.38 0.14 1.57
N PRO A 359 -14.16 -0.51 2.43
CA PRO A 359 -15.06 -1.56 1.97
C PRO A 359 -15.96 -1.10 0.83
N VAL A 360 -16.10 -1.93 -0.20
CA VAL A 360 -16.95 -1.64 -1.37
C VAL A 360 -18.37 -1.25 -0.98
N ASP A 361 -18.89 -1.81 0.10
CA ASP A 361 -20.22 -1.57 0.66
C ASP A 361 -20.19 -0.82 2.00
N ALA A 362 -19.15 0.01 2.23
CA ALA A 362 -19.14 0.95 3.32
C ALA A 362 -20.35 1.89 3.21
N LYS A 363 -20.93 2.23 4.35
CA LYS A 363 -22.04 3.20 4.39
C LYS A 363 -21.53 4.60 4.08
N PRO A 364 -22.09 5.29 3.07
CA PRO A 364 -21.62 6.66 2.74
C PRO A 364 -21.69 7.64 3.91
N GLU A 365 -22.66 7.49 4.80
CA GLU A 365 -22.77 8.29 6.01
C GLU A 365 -21.63 8.04 6.99
N ASN A 366 -21.10 6.80 7.07
CA ASN A 366 -19.95 6.46 7.91
C ASN A 366 -18.65 7.02 7.33
N VAL A 367 -18.48 6.96 6.00
CA VAL A 367 -17.34 7.57 5.31
C VAL A 367 -17.34 9.10 5.49
N ARG A 368 -18.51 9.74 5.38
CA ARG A 368 -18.65 11.18 5.67
C ARG A 368 -18.31 11.50 7.12
N ALA A 369 -18.82 10.71 8.06
CA ALA A 369 -18.53 10.88 9.48
C ALA A 369 -17.03 10.77 9.80
N MET A 370 -16.31 9.85 9.13
CA MET A 370 -14.85 9.72 9.26
C MET A 370 -14.14 11.02 8.85
N LEU A 371 -14.45 11.54 7.66
CA LEU A 371 -13.79 12.74 7.13
C LEU A 371 -14.16 14.00 7.91
N GLU A 372 -15.41 14.14 8.31
CA GLU A 372 -15.89 15.28 9.12
C GLU A 372 -15.28 15.27 10.52
N ALA A 373 -15.20 14.09 11.15
CA ALA A 373 -14.53 13.94 12.44
C ALA A 373 -13.04 14.27 12.36
N GLY A 374 -12.35 13.84 11.28
CA GLY A 374 -10.94 14.20 11.04
C GLY A 374 -10.74 15.72 10.92
N ARG A 375 -11.64 16.42 10.22
CA ARG A 375 -11.61 17.90 10.13
C ARG A 375 -11.89 18.58 11.46
N THR A 376 -12.80 18.02 12.25
CA THR A 376 -13.27 18.63 13.52
C THR A 376 -12.29 18.41 14.66
N TYR A 377 -11.88 17.16 14.86
CA TYR A 377 -11.06 16.75 16.02
C TYR A 377 -9.56 16.69 15.71
N GLY A 378 -9.19 16.76 14.43
CA GLY A 378 -7.79 16.72 14.02
C GLY A 378 -7.03 18.04 14.16
N VAL A 379 -7.71 19.15 14.50
CA VAL A 379 -7.08 20.48 14.63
C VAL A 379 -6.16 20.51 15.85
N TYR A 380 -4.91 20.89 15.64
CA TYR A 380 -3.93 21.09 16.72
C TYR A 380 -4.08 22.49 17.32
N HIS A 381 -4.21 22.56 18.62
CA HIS A 381 -4.32 23.80 19.42
C HIS A 381 -3.01 24.19 20.11
#